data_7c0f96488e0cfdc1a9594ca8908ab6e3
#
_entry.id   7c0f96488e0cfdc1a9594ca8908ab6e3
#
_cell.length_a   1.000
_cell.length_b   1.000
_cell.length_c   1.000
_cell.angle_alpha   90.00
_cell.angle_beta   90.00
_cell.angle_gamma   90.00
#
_symmetry.space_group_name_H-M   'P 1'
#
loop_
_entity.id
_entity.type
_entity.pdbx_description
1 polymer ?
#
loop_
_entity_poly.entity_id
_entity_poly.type
_entity_poly.pdbx_seq_one_letter_code
_entity_poly.pdbx_strand_id
1 'polypeptide(L)'
;LLQEQEQWNRDSGYHQFLMDELVQAAFHEEELETAAIQMKRLGHAEQIRNTMESLYYALEERETAINDELKKMQQQLESISDLHPEAAPLAERMESALLELRDIASSLPTLQDSMDMHPEKLQQLQERIDLGYRLLKKHQVSTTAELLAIQQQLEEKLQANHSVEEELQTLKTQLEILELQLLQQAEKISERRRNSSAEFVNKINDLLQLVGMPNAKIAIEITPGTTLHAYGIDDIAFLLDANKSGKYLPVQKAASGGELSRIMLCIKTLTAQALALPTLIFDEVDTGISGEAARQVGILLRSVADFHQVLCITHQPQVAGKGTRHLYVFKTEGLGGKITTQIKLLNDQEHIEAVARMISGDPPSAAAMENARELSSR
;
A
#
# COMPACT_ATOMS: atom_id res chain seq x y z
N LEU A 1 0.33 3.70 1.79
CA LEU A 1 1.45 4.62 1.55
C LEU A 1 1.07 5.73 0.56
N LEU A 2 0.64 5.47 -0.68
CA LEU A 2 0.30 6.52 -1.67
C LEU A 2 -0.86 7.42 -1.21
N GLN A 3 -1.92 6.86 -0.63
CA GLN A 3 -3.05 7.62 -0.08
C GLN A 3 -2.64 8.45 1.15
N GLU A 4 -1.78 7.93 1.99
CA GLU A 4 -1.20 8.62 3.13
C GLU A 4 -0.32 9.78 2.67
N GLN A 5 0.50 9.57 1.63
CA GLN A 5 1.31 10.63 1.04
C GLN A 5 0.48 11.78 0.45
N GLU A 6 -0.62 11.49 -0.26
CA GLU A 6 -1.48 12.53 -0.83
C GLU A 6 -2.15 13.40 0.24
N GLN A 7 -2.56 12.79 1.35
CA GLN A 7 -3.15 13.51 2.47
C GLN A 7 -2.11 14.37 3.18
N TRP A 8 -0.90 13.87 3.37
CA TRP A 8 0.21 14.58 3.95
C TRP A 8 0.70 15.76 3.10
N ASN A 9 0.81 15.59 1.80
CA ASN A 9 1.26 16.66 0.90
C ASN A 9 0.33 17.88 0.92
N ARG A 10 -0.93 17.72 1.29
CA ARG A 10 -1.87 18.84 1.48
C ARG A 10 -1.58 19.63 2.77
N ASP A 11 -1.16 18.93 3.82
CA ASP A 11 -0.99 19.52 5.16
C ASP A 11 0.47 19.80 5.50
N SER A 12 1.43 19.24 4.77
CA SER A 12 2.87 19.33 5.08
C SER A 12 3.41 20.75 5.03
N GLY A 13 2.99 21.53 4.06
CA GLY A 13 3.39 22.96 3.97
C GLY A 13 2.93 23.77 5.18
N TYR A 14 1.74 23.49 5.68
CA TYR A 14 1.22 24.14 6.87
C TYR A 14 1.95 23.68 8.15
N HIS A 15 2.19 22.38 8.28
CA HIS A 15 2.94 21.84 9.43
C HIS A 15 4.39 22.35 9.46
N GLN A 16 5.05 22.43 8.29
CA GLN A 16 6.39 22.98 8.17
C GLN A 16 6.40 24.46 8.59
N PHE A 17 5.45 25.25 8.10
CA PHE A 17 5.32 26.67 8.50
C PHE A 17 5.13 26.84 10.02
N LEU A 18 4.28 26.00 10.65
CA LEU A 18 4.08 26.04 12.10
C LEU A 18 5.35 25.63 12.86
N MET A 19 6.06 24.63 12.36
CA MET A 19 7.33 24.20 12.95
C MET A 19 8.40 25.29 12.87
N ASP A 20 8.57 25.91 11.69
CA ASP A 20 9.56 26.97 11.45
C ASP A 20 9.30 28.17 12.39
N GLU A 21 8.06 28.54 12.60
CA GLU A 21 7.67 29.63 13.50
C GLU A 21 8.03 29.32 14.97
N LEU A 22 7.79 28.07 15.43
CA LEU A 22 8.13 27.66 16.79
C LEU A 22 9.66 27.54 16.97
N VAL A 23 10.37 27.00 15.97
CA VAL A 23 11.84 26.93 15.97
C VAL A 23 12.46 28.32 15.97
N GLN A 24 11.95 29.26 15.16
CA GLN A 24 12.42 30.65 15.13
C GLN A 24 12.15 31.37 16.44
N ALA A 25 11.04 31.06 17.09
CA ALA A 25 10.72 31.60 18.41
C ALA A 25 11.70 31.09 19.49
N ALA A 26 12.24 29.88 19.36
CA ALA A 26 13.26 29.30 20.24
C ALA A 26 12.96 29.49 21.75
N PHE A 27 11.76 29.11 22.18
CA PHE A 27 11.38 29.18 23.60
C PHE A 27 12.05 28.07 24.39
N HIS A 28 12.32 28.35 25.66
CA HIS A 28 12.78 27.42 26.66
C HIS A 28 11.66 27.11 27.65
N GLU A 29 11.82 26.02 28.40
CA GLU A 29 10.87 25.59 29.40
C GLU A 29 10.64 26.70 30.46
N GLU A 30 9.38 26.97 30.80
CA GLU A 30 8.95 27.99 31.75
C GLU A 30 9.41 29.47 31.43
N GLU A 31 9.87 29.70 30.19
CA GLU A 31 10.43 31.02 29.83
C GLU A 31 9.39 32.13 29.93
N LEU A 32 8.20 31.95 29.40
CA LEU A 32 7.15 32.97 29.39
C LEU A 32 6.60 33.24 30.80
N GLU A 33 6.47 32.19 31.59
CA GLU A 33 6.01 32.27 32.98
C GLU A 33 7.02 33.08 33.82
N THR A 34 8.30 32.79 33.65
CA THR A 34 9.40 33.48 34.33
C THR A 34 9.51 34.93 33.86
N ALA A 35 9.41 35.16 32.55
CA ALA A 35 9.42 36.51 31.97
C ALA A 35 8.27 37.39 32.49
N ALA A 36 7.07 36.82 32.61
CA ALA A 36 5.90 37.53 33.15
C ALA A 36 6.10 37.95 34.63
N ILE A 37 6.69 37.06 35.44
CA ILE A 37 7.04 37.40 36.85
C ILE A 37 8.08 38.52 36.91
N GLN A 38 9.13 38.42 36.07
CA GLN A 38 10.18 39.43 36.01
C GLN A 38 9.63 40.80 35.56
N MET A 39 8.80 40.81 34.51
CA MET A 39 8.16 42.03 34.01
C MET A 39 7.31 42.72 35.08
N LYS A 40 6.53 41.93 35.85
CA LYS A 40 5.73 42.46 36.96
C LYS A 40 6.60 43.13 38.04
N ARG A 41 7.75 42.50 38.39
CA ARG A 41 8.72 43.07 39.36
C ARG A 41 9.33 44.36 38.85
N LEU A 42 9.77 44.39 37.58
CA LEU A 42 10.36 45.59 36.98
C LEU A 42 9.35 46.72 36.81
N GLY A 43 8.11 46.43 36.47
CA GLY A 43 7.03 47.39 36.37
C GLY A 43 6.70 48.08 37.72
N HIS A 44 6.79 47.32 38.81
CA HIS A 44 6.65 47.94 40.16
C HIS A 44 7.82 48.87 40.48
N ALA A 45 9.05 48.51 40.11
CA ALA A 45 10.21 49.40 40.32
C ALA A 45 10.09 50.70 39.52
N GLU A 46 9.62 50.62 38.27
CA GLU A 46 9.35 51.81 37.45
C GLU A 46 8.26 52.73 38.04
N GLN A 47 7.17 52.15 38.54
CA GLN A 47 6.11 52.93 39.20
C GLN A 47 6.62 53.62 40.45
N ILE A 48 7.45 52.94 41.28
CA ILE A 48 8.07 53.53 42.46
C ILE A 48 8.97 54.69 42.05
N ARG A 49 9.82 54.55 41.07
CA ARG A 49 10.71 55.60 40.55
C ARG A 49 9.92 56.80 40.10
N ASN A 50 8.91 56.61 39.25
CA ASN A 50 8.11 57.71 38.72
C ASN A 50 7.39 58.49 39.86
N THR A 51 6.98 57.79 40.92
CA THR A 51 6.40 58.36 42.08
C THR A 51 7.42 59.23 42.88
N MET A 52 8.66 58.67 43.08
CA MET A 52 9.74 59.39 43.75
C MET A 52 10.17 60.67 42.98
N GLU A 53 10.32 60.54 41.66
CA GLU A 53 10.67 61.65 40.76
C GLU A 53 9.59 62.75 40.80
N SER A 54 8.32 62.37 40.77
CA SER A 54 7.20 63.29 40.88
C SER A 54 7.18 64.05 42.25
N LEU A 55 7.48 63.29 43.34
CA LEU A 55 7.56 63.88 44.67
C LEU A 55 8.76 64.86 44.79
N TYR A 56 9.95 64.50 44.31
CA TYR A 56 11.12 65.33 44.29
C TYR A 56 10.88 66.59 43.48
N TYR A 57 10.32 66.46 42.25
CA TYR A 57 9.94 67.57 41.40
C TYR A 57 9.00 68.56 42.11
N ALA A 58 7.98 68.08 42.84
CA ALA A 58 7.03 68.90 43.56
C ALA A 58 7.67 69.65 44.75
N LEU A 59 8.64 69.01 45.42
CA LEU A 59 9.30 69.54 46.59
C LEU A 59 10.38 70.61 46.25
N GLU A 60 11.19 70.33 45.13
CA GLU A 60 12.40 71.15 44.88
C GLU A 60 12.44 71.83 43.50
N GLU A 61 11.86 71.25 42.43
CA GLU A 61 12.15 71.68 41.05
C GLU A 61 10.99 72.44 40.38
N ARG A 62 9.77 72.38 40.94
CA ARG A 62 8.63 73.02 40.36
C ARG A 62 8.81 74.58 40.46
N GLU A 63 8.27 75.31 39.46
CA GLU A 63 8.31 76.79 39.40
C GLU A 63 7.84 77.44 40.71
N THR A 64 6.96 76.77 41.44
CA THR A 64 6.54 77.10 42.84
C THR A 64 6.79 75.82 43.69
N ALA A 65 8.06 75.57 43.98
CA ALA A 65 8.44 74.39 44.80
C ALA A 65 7.90 74.56 46.21
N ILE A 66 7.41 73.45 46.79
CA ILE A 66 6.79 73.49 48.14
C ILE A 66 7.77 74.01 49.18
N ASN A 67 9.04 73.60 49.10
CA ASN A 67 10.09 74.11 50.03
C ASN A 67 10.35 75.59 49.89
N ASP A 68 10.30 76.16 48.70
CA ASP A 68 10.45 77.58 48.48
C ASP A 68 9.24 78.42 48.99
N GLU A 69 8.03 77.91 48.80
CA GLU A 69 6.81 78.52 49.32
C GLU A 69 6.79 78.48 50.84
N LEU A 70 7.11 77.40 51.47
CA LEU A 70 7.20 77.27 52.93
C LEU A 70 8.27 78.20 53.51
N LYS A 71 9.40 78.37 52.84
CA LYS A 71 10.46 79.31 53.24
C LYS A 71 9.98 80.71 53.17
N LYS A 72 9.24 81.15 52.16
CA LYS A 72 8.62 82.47 52.06
C LYS A 72 7.63 82.71 53.19
N MET A 73 6.78 81.70 53.50
CA MET A 73 5.80 81.77 54.58
C MET A 73 6.49 81.91 55.96
N GLN A 74 7.58 81.16 56.19
CA GLN A 74 8.40 81.21 57.40
C GLN A 74 8.99 82.58 57.55
N GLN A 75 9.60 83.23 56.52
CA GLN A 75 10.14 84.53 56.50
C GLN A 75 9.06 85.63 56.81
N GLN A 76 7.84 85.44 56.30
CA GLN A 76 6.72 86.32 56.61
C GLN A 76 6.34 86.26 58.09
N LEU A 77 6.28 85.06 58.69
CA LEU A 77 6.03 84.95 60.14
C LEU A 77 7.15 85.47 60.96
N GLU A 78 8.41 85.31 60.55
CA GLU A 78 9.57 85.85 61.21
C GLU A 78 9.57 87.41 61.22
N SER A 79 9.20 88.04 60.08
CA SER A 79 9.11 89.46 59.95
C SER A 79 8.10 90.16 60.90
N ILE A 80 7.11 89.45 61.41
CA ILE A 80 6.11 89.94 62.36
C ILE A 80 6.36 89.48 63.81
N SER A 81 7.41 88.64 64.07
CA SER A 81 7.73 88.11 65.40
C SER A 81 8.03 89.17 66.44
N ASP A 82 8.69 90.27 66.03
CA ASP A 82 8.93 91.41 66.92
C ASP A 82 7.67 92.18 67.26
N LEU A 83 6.64 92.13 66.40
CA LEU A 83 5.37 92.83 66.59
C LEU A 83 4.33 91.98 67.35
N HIS A 84 4.41 90.69 67.25
CA HIS A 84 3.50 89.72 67.88
C HIS A 84 4.25 88.57 68.49
N PRO A 85 4.49 88.47 69.81
CA PRO A 85 5.34 87.40 70.41
C PRO A 85 4.90 85.98 70.14
N GLU A 86 3.63 85.71 69.87
CA GLU A 86 3.13 84.39 69.55
C GLU A 86 3.43 83.98 68.12
N ALA A 87 3.95 84.83 67.23
CA ALA A 87 4.37 84.54 65.89
C ALA A 87 5.72 83.77 65.84
N ALA A 88 6.62 84.04 66.78
CA ALA A 88 7.94 83.41 66.85
C ALA A 88 7.86 81.83 66.98
N PRO A 89 7.03 81.28 67.91
CA PRO A 89 6.89 79.79 67.95
C PRO A 89 6.28 79.16 66.69
N LEU A 90 5.48 79.95 65.95
CA LEU A 90 4.96 79.43 64.65
C LEU A 90 6.02 79.46 63.56
N ALA A 91 6.89 80.46 63.52
CA ALA A 91 8.04 80.55 62.61
C ALA A 91 9.01 79.42 62.86
N GLU A 92 9.38 79.09 64.12
CA GLU A 92 10.23 77.95 64.48
C GLU A 92 9.62 76.63 64.09
N ARG A 93 8.32 76.44 64.22
CA ARG A 93 7.63 75.22 63.76
C ARG A 93 7.62 75.10 62.25
N MET A 94 7.49 76.20 61.51
CA MET A 94 7.56 76.26 60.08
C MET A 94 8.97 75.95 59.59
N GLU A 95 10.02 76.46 60.27
CA GLU A 95 11.41 76.11 59.98
C GLU A 95 11.70 74.62 60.16
N SER A 96 11.21 74.09 61.29
CA SER A 96 11.36 72.62 61.52
C SER A 96 10.68 71.80 60.45
N ALA A 97 9.47 72.17 59.98
CA ALA A 97 8.79 71.50 58.91
C ALA A 97 9.55 71.61 57.57
N LEU A 98 10.16 72.73 57.27
CA LEU A 98 10.96 72.98 56.09
C LEU A 98 12.25 72.09 56.10
N LEU A 99 12.91 71.99 57.27
CA LEU A 99 14.08 71.10 57.39
C LEU A 99 13.72 69.61 57.14
N GLU A 100 12.62 69.14 57.71
CA GLU A 100 12.15 67.75 57.48
C GLU A 100 11.78 67.48 56.02
N LEU A 101 11.09 68.45 55.36
CA LEU A 101 10.76 68.25 53.93
C LEU A 101 11.99 68.34 53.04
N ARG A 102 13.02 69.09 53.38
CA ARG A 102 14.31 69.10 52.65
C ARG A 102 15.06 67.81 52.87
N ASP A 103 15.05 67.24 54.07
CA ASP A 103 15.68 65.96 54.35
C ASP A 103 14.97 64.84 53.57
N ILE A 104 13.63 64.81 53.53
CA ILE A 104 12.85 63.92 52.69
C ILE A 104 13.25 64.13 51.23
N ALA A 105 13.28 65.34 50.71
CA ALA A 105 13.64 65.58 49.30
C ALA A 105 15.04 65.11 48.97
N SER A 106 16.03 65.28 49.87
CA SER A 106 17.40 64.86 49.69
C SER A 106 17.55 63.32 49.69
N SER A 107 16.65 62.60 50.36
CA SER A 107 16.62 61.18 50.48
C SER A 107 16.04 60.48 49.22
N LEU A 108 15.12 61.15 48.49
CA LEU A 108 14.43 60.60 47.34
C LEU A 108 15.39 60.15 46.18
N PRO A 109 16.40 60.96 45.77
CA PRO A 109 17.36 60.58 44.74
C PRO A 109 18.20 59.34 45.15
N THR A 110 18.63 59.30 46.41
CA THR A 110 19.41 58.15 46.91
C THR A 110 18.63 56.88 46.92
N LEU A 111 17.36 56.88 47.22
CA LEU A 111 16.47 55.73 47.12
C LEU A 111 16.23 55.32 45.67
N GLN A 112 16.13 56.30 44.77
CA GLN A 112 15.98 56.05 43.32
C GLN A 112 17.23 55.41 42.74
N ASP A 113 18.43 55.85 43.06
CA ASP A 113 19.70 55.30 42.57
C ASP A 113 19.97 53.90 43.10
N SER A 114 19.40 53.51 44.22
CA SER A 114 19.50 52.16 44.76
C SER A 114 18.68 51.12 43.99
N MET A 115 17.82 51.53 43.05
CA MET A 115 16.97 50.66 42.25
C MET A 115 17.67 50.29 40.94
N ASP A 116 17.95 48.98 40.79
CA ASP A 116 18.55 48.40 39.57
C ASP A 116 17.55 48.45 38.41
N MET A 117 17.65 49.46 37.57
CA MET A 117 16.72 49.72 36.48
C MET A 117 17.36 49.47 35.13
N HIS A 118 16.81 48.54 34.38
CA HIS A 118 17.19 48.25 33.02
C HIS A 118 16.02 48.42 32.06
N PRO A 119 15.74 49.62 31.54
CA PRO A 119 14.62 49.89 30.61
C PRO A 119 14.68 49.02 29.38
N GLU A 120 15.89 48.77 28.85
CA GLU A 120 16.11 47.88 27.70
C GLU A 120 15.65 46.43 27.99
N LYS A 121 15.90 45.96 29.22
CA LYS A 121 15.49 44.62 29.65
C LYS A 121 13.96 44.51 29.77
N LEU A 122 13.30 45.57 30.22
CA LEU A 122 11.83 45.63 30.29
C LEU A 122 11.22 45.54 28.89
N GLN A 123 11.77 46.29 27.92
CA GLN A 123 11.34 46.23 26.52
C GLN A 123 11.56 44.84 25.90
N GLN A 124 12.73 44.26 26.11
CA GLN A 124 13.03 42.92 25.62
C GLN A 124 12.07 41.86 26.19
N LEU A 125 11.77 41.93 27.50
CA LEU A 125 10.81 41.01 28.13
C LEU A 125 9.41 41.21 27.57
N GLN A 126 8.99 42.46 27.33
CA GLN A 126 7.68 42.76 26.74
C GLN A 126 7.56 42.18 25.35
N GLU A 127 8.54 42.40 24.45
CA GLU A 127 8.56 41.86 23.09
C GLU A 127 8.52 40.34 23.11
N ARG A 128 9.26 39.70 24.03
CA ARG A 128 9.31 38.26 24.19
C ARG A 128 8.00 37.66 24.65
N ILE A 129 7.36 38.31 25.62
CA ILE A 129 6.03 37.96 26.16
C ILE A 129 4.96 38.10 25.06
N ASP A 130 4.99 39.20 24.30
CA ASP A 130 4.02 39.48 23.24
C ASP A 130 4.12 38.42 22.11
N LEU A 131 5.34 38.00 21.75
CA LEU A 131 5.58 36.93 20.84
C LEU A 131 5.00 35.61 21.39
N GLY A 132 5.29 35.30 22.64
CA GLY A 132 4.81 34.09 23.29
C GLY A 132 3.28 34.01 23.35
N TYR A 133 2.61 35.07 23.79
CA TYR A 133 1.15 35.10 23.85
C TYR A 133 0.48 34.96 22.47
N ARG A 134 1.09 35.51 21.41
CA ARG A 134 0.60 35.31 20.05
C ARG A 134 0.67 33.81 19.65
N LEU A 135 1.77 33.13 19.97
CA LEU A 135 1.95 31.70 19.68
C LEU A 135 1.05 30.81 20.54
N LEU A 136 0.93 31.13 21.86
CA LEU A 136 0.01 30.41 22.75
C LEU A 136 -1.43 30.47 22.22
N LYS A 137 -1.88 31.68 21.84
CA LYS A 137 -3.23 31.89 21.28
C LYS A 137 -3.40 31.16 19.93
N LYS A 138 -2.40 31.21 19.05
CA LYS A 138 -2.45 30.55 17.73
C LYS A 138 -2.56 29.06 17.88
N HIS A 139 -1.82 28.46 18.79
CA HIS A 139 -1.81 27.02 19.03
C HIS A 139 -2.85 26.56 20.06
N GLN A 140 -3.66 27.48 20.62
CA GLN A 140 -4.72 27.23 21.61
C GLN A 140 -4.21 26.51 22.89
N VAL A 141 -3.03 26.90 23.35
CA VAL A 141 -2.38 26.38 24.56
C VAL A 141 -2.14 27.52 25.56
N SER A 142 -1.80 27.16 26.79
CA SER A 142 -1.72 28.11 27.90
C SER A 142 -0.33 28.28 28.51
N THR A 143 0.59 27.35 28.24
CA THR A 143 1.92 27.30 28.83
C THR A 143 3.03 27.14 27.78
N THR A 144 4.25 27.56 28.15
CA THR A 144 5.43 27.36 27.31
C THR A 144 5.72 25.87 27.09
N ALA A 145 5.51 25.02 28.09
CA ALA A 145 5.68 23.56 27.99
C ALA A 145 4.75 22.94 26.95
N GLU A 146 3.50 23.40 26.87
CA GLU A 146 2.56 22.92 25.84
C GLU A 146 2.98 23.34 24.42
N LEU A 147 3.56 24.54 24.24
CA LEU A 147 4.12 24.95 22.94
C LEU A 147 5.28 24.07 22.52
N LEU A 148 6.19 23.72 23.43
CA LEU A 148 7.31 22.84 23.18
C LEU A 148 6.84 21.41 22.86
N ALA A 149 5.78 20.93 23.53
CA ALA A 149 5.16 19.65 23.21
C ALA A 149 4.57 19.63 21.78
N ILE A 150 3.94 20.71 21.34
CA ILE A 150 3.45 20.85 19.95
C ILE A 150 4.62 20.85 18.97
N GLN A 151 5.70 21.58 19.27
CA GLN A 151 6.90 21.60 18.45
C GLN A 151 7.46 20.19 18.27
N GLN A 152 7.60 19.41 19.34
CA GLN A 152 8.05 18.02 19.29
C GLN A 152 7.12 17.13 18.46
N GLN A 153 5.81 17.25 18.64
CA GLN A 153 4.84 16.50 17.84
C GLN A 153 4.92 16.81 16.34
N LEU A 154 5.14 18.08 15.98
CA LEU A 154 5.32 18.48 14.59
C LEU A 154 6.62 17.91 14.01
N GLU A 155 7.70 17.94 14.78
CA GLU A 155 8.99 17.36 14.38
C GLU A 155 8.89 15.86 14.14
N GLU A 156 8.31 15.11 15.08
CA GLU A 156 8.08 13.66 14.94
C GLU A 156 7.24 13.33 13.69
N LYS A 157 6.19 14.12 13.46
CA LYS A 157 5.35 13.96 12.26
C LYS A 157 6.14 14.24 10.96
N LEU A 158 6.91 15.31 10.90
CA LEU A 158 7.71 15.65 9.71
C LEU A 158 8.80 14.61 9.43
N GLN A 159 9.46 14.09 10.46
CA GLN A 159 10.44 13.00 10.33
C GLN A 159 9.80 11.70 9.82
N ALA A 160 8.63 11.32 10.37
CA ALA A 160 7.91 10.14 9.91
C ALA A 160 7.52 10.25 8.42
N ASN A 161 7.14 11.43 7.97
CA ASN A 161 6.82 11.64 6.55
C ASN A 161 8.04 11.54 5.64
N HIS A 162 9.17 12.08 6.05
CA HIS A 162 10.41 11.98 5.27
C HIS A 162 10.82 10.51 5.06
N SER A 163 10.72 9.70 6.12
CA SER A 163 11.02 8.26 6.03
C SER A 163 10.07 7.52 5.08
N VAL A 164 8.78 7.85 5.07
CA VAL A 164 7.78 7.27 4.15
C VAL A 164 8.07 7.65 2.70
N GLU A 165 8.51 8.88 2.46
CA GLU A 165 8.86 9.36 1.11
C GLU A 165 10.12 8.64 0.55
N GLU A 166 11.14 8.44 1.38
CA GLU A 166 12.33 7.67 1.03
C GLU A 166 12.00 6.19 0.73
N GLU A 167 11.15 5.58 1.56
CA GLU A 167 10.69 4.21 1.35
C GLU A 167 9.90 4.07 0.04
N LEU A 168 8.99 5.00 -0.25
CA LEU A 168 8.25 5.04 -1.51
C LEU A 168 9.16 5.17 -2.72
N GLN A 169 10.15 6.02 -2.67
CA GLN A 169 11.12 6.18 -3.76
C GLN A 169 11.94 4.91 -3.97
N THR A 170 12.35 4.27 -2.88
CA THR A 170 13.06 2.99 -2.93
C THR A 170 12.21 1.89 -3.55
N LEU A 171 10.95 1.77 -3.13
CA LEU A 171 10.00 0.78 -3.67
C LEU A 171 9.68 1.02 -5.14
N LYS A 172 9.53 2.27 -5.58
CA LYS A 172 9.35 2.61 -6.99
C LYS A 172 10.53 2.15 -7.85
N THR A 173 11.74 2.45 -7.38
CA THR A 173 12.96 2.03 -8.09
C THR A 173 13.09 0.50 -8.16
N GLN A 174 12.77 -0.20 -7.07
CA GLN A 174 12.74 -1.67 -7.06
C GLN A 174 11.68 -2.24 -8.01
N LEU A 175 10.50 -1.64 -8.07
CA LEU A 175 9.44 -2.03 -8.98
C LEU A 175 9.89 -1.93 -10.45
N GLU A 176 10.47 -0.80 -10.84
CA GLU A 176 10.99 -0.59 -12.20
C GLU A 176 12.05 -1.63 -12.58
N ILE A 177 12.98 -1.92 -11.67
CA ILE A 177 14.01 -2.95 -11.90
C ILE A 177 13.38 -4.34 -12.08
N LEU A 178 12.40 -4.69 -11.23
CA LEU A 178 11.72 -5.98 -11.30
C LEU A 178 10.89 -6.12 -12.58
N GLU A 179 10.20 -5.06 -13.01
CA GLU A 179 9.45 -5.06 -14.26
C GLU A 179 10.37 -5.28 -15.46
N LEU A 180 11.52 -4.61 -15.52
CA LEU A 180 12.52 -4.83 -16.57
C LEU A 180 13.04 -6.27 -16.59
N GLN A 181 13.33 -6.84 -15.40
CA GLN A 181 13.79 -8.24 -15.30
C GLN A 181 12.72 -9.22 -15.75
N LEU A 182 11.46 -8.99 -15.37
CA LEU A 182 10.34 -9.83 -15.79
C LEU A 182 10.10 -9.76 -17.29
N LEU A 183 10.18 -8.59 -17.91
CA LEU A 183 10.07 -8.41 -19.35
C LEU A 183 11.17 -9.20 -20.09
N GLN A 184 12.41 -9.09 -19.64
CA GLN A 184 13.51 -9.86 -20.22
C GLN A 184 13.31 -11.38 -20.11
N GLN A 185 12.76 -11.85 -19.00
CA GLN A 185 12.43 -13.28 -18.84
C GLN A 185 11.27 -13.68 -19.74
N ALA A 186 10.24 -12.86 -19.83
CA ALA A 186 9.09 -13.10 -20.71
C ALA A 186 9.50 -13.16 -22.19
N GLU A 187 10.42 -12.31 -22.63
CA GLU A 187 10.98 -12.35 -23.99
C GLU A 187 11.74 -13.66 -24.26
N LYS A 188 12.53 -14.14 -23.30
CA LYS A 188 13.21 -15.45 -23.42
C LYS A 188 12.22 -16.60 -23.51
N ILE A 189 11.12 -16.54 -22.78
CA ILE A 189 10.04 -17.53 -22.87
C ILE A 189 9.40 -17.47 -24.27
N SER A 190 9.07 -16.28 -24.75
CA SER A 190 8.49 -16.06 -26.07
C SER A 190 9.38 -16.60 -27.20
N GLU A 191 10.67 -16.34 -27.13
CA GLU A 191 11.64 -16.86 -28.09
C GLU A 191 11.69 -18.40 -28.08
N ARG A 192 11.76 -19.02 -26.91
CA ARG A 192 11.73 -20.48 -26.78
C ARG A 192 10.44 -21.10 -27.34
N ARG A 193 9.29 -20.48 -27.09
CA ARG A 193 8.00 -20.91 -27.65
C ARG A 193 8.00 -20.84 -29.16
N ARG A 194 8.45 -19.74 -29.76
CA ARG A 194 8.56 -19.61 -31.21
C ARG A 194 9.48 -20.66 -31.81
N ASN A 195 10.63 -20.89 -31.19
CA ASN A 195 11.60 -21.87 -31.69
C ASN A 195 11.07 -23.32 -31.60
N SER A 196 10.30 -23.65 -30.56
CA SER A 196 9.76 -24.98 -30.35
C SER A 196 8.42 -25.22 -31.07
N SER A 197 7.70 -24.19 -31.46
CA SER A 197 6.34 -24.26 -31.97
C SER A 197 6.28 -25.06 -33.31
N ALA A 198 7.21 -24.83 -34.20
CA ALA A 198 7.23 -25.48 -35.52
C ALA A 198 7.39 -27.01 -35.43
N GLU A 199 8.31 -27.48 -34.57
CA GLU A 199 8.52 -28.92 -34.35
C GLU A 199 7.29 -29.55 -33.67
N PHE A 200 6.72 -28.87 -32.68
CA PHE A 200 5.53 -29.35 -31.99
C PHE A 200 4.31 -29.43 -32.91
N VAL A 201 4.08 -28.43 -33.77
CA VAL A 201 3.01 -28.41 -34.77
C VAL A 201 3.17 -29.56 -35.77
N ASN A 202 4.38 -29.80 -36.27
CA ASN A 202 4.65 -30.86 -37.20
C ASN A 202 4.30 -32.23 -36.57
N LYS A 203 4.76 -32.49 -35.36
CA LYS A 203 4.44 -33.73 -34.62
C LYS A 203 2.95 -33.93 -34.40
N ILE A 204 2.20 -32.86 -34.05
CA ILE A 204 0.74 -32.95 -33.91
C ILE A 204 0.10 -33.28 -35.26
N ASN A 205 0.49 -32.61 -36.33
CA ASN A 205 -0.07 -32.84 -37.66
C ASN A 205 0.17 -34.29 -38.14
N ASP A 206 1.35 -34.88 -37.85
CA ASP A 206 1.63 -36.29 -38.16
C ASP A 206 0.71 -37.22 -37.36
N LEU A 207 0.49 -36.94 -36.06
CA LEU A 207 -0.42 -37.74 -35.24
C LEU A 207 -1.89 -37.61 -35.69
N LEU A 208 -2.32 -36.43 -36.14
CA LEU A 208 -3.68 -36.22 -36.65
C LEU A 208 -3.98 -37.07 -37.87
N GLN A 209 -3.00 -37.27 -38.76
CA GLN A 209 -3.17 -38.14 -39.91
C GLN A 209 -3.45 -39.60 -39.48
N LEU A 210 -2.78 -40.07 -38.42
CA LEU A 210 -2.94 -41.44 -37.91
C LEU A 210 -4.30 -41.65 -37.24
N VAL A 211 -4.86 -40.62 -36.57
CA VAL A 211 -6.13 -40.75 -35.84
C VAL A 211 -7.37 -40.40 -36.67
N GLY A 212 -7.28 -40.51 -37.99
CA GLY A 212 -8.42 -40.34 -38.89
C GLY A 212 -8.75 -38.87 -39.24
N MET A 213 -7.78 -37.99 -39.15
CA MET A 213 -7.91 -36.60 -39.56
C MET A 213 -6.85 -36.20 -40.63
N PRO A 214 -6.78 -36.88 -41.79
CA PRO A 214 -5.71 -36.70 -42.76
C PRO A 214 -5.71 -35.35 -43.46
N ASN A 215 -6.83 -34.64 -43.43
CA ASN A 215 -7.00 -33.31 -44.03
C ASN A 215 -6.87 -32.18 -43.02
N ALA A 216 -6.83 -32.48 -41.73
CA ALA A 216 -6.72 -31.48 -40.69
C ALA A 216 -5.27 -30.98 -40.56
N LYS A 217 -5.13 -29.69 -40.32
CA LYS A 217 -3.86 -29.07 -39.99
C LYS A 217 -4.04 -28.11 -38.81
N ILE A 218 -3.18 -28.27 -37.82
CA ILE A 218 -3.06 -27.31 -36.71
C ILE A 218 -1.95 -26.30 -37.02
N ALA A 219 -2.19 -25.08 -36.63
CA ALA A 219 -1.19 -24.01 -36.52
C ALA A 219 -1.25 -23.38 -35.12
N ILE A 220 -0.13 -22.85 -34.67
CA ILE A 220 -0.06 -22.11 -33.43
C ILE A 220 0.31 -20.68 -33.78
N GLU A 221 -0.54 -19.74 -33.38
CA GLU A 221 -0.28 -18.31 -33.47
C GLU A 221 0.21 -17.84 -32.12
N ILE A 222 1.38 -17.17 -32.09
CA ILE A 222 1.99 -16.62 -30.89
C ILE A 222 2.14 -15.12 -31.13
N THR A 223 1.29 -14.35 -30.48
CA THR A 223 1.27 -12.88 -30.60
C THR A 223 1.83 -12.29 -29.30
N PRO A 224 2.91 -11.49 -29.36
CA PRO A 224 3.42 -10.82 -28.16
C PRO A 224 2.41 -9.78 -27.68
N GLY A 225 2.01 -9.87 -26.43
CA GLY A 225 1.18 -8.90 -25.75
C GLY A 225 2.02 -7.81 -25.06
N THR A 226 1.35 -6.86 -24.42
CA THR A 226 1.98 -5.77 -23.64
C THR A 226 1.87 -5.97 -22.14
N THR A 227 1.06 -6.93 -21.70
CA THR A 227 0.77 -7.18 -20.28
C THR A 227 1.51 -8.42 -19.82
N LEU A 228 2.20 -8.31 -18.69
CA LEU A 228 2.84 -9.44 -18.01
C LEU A 228 1.79 -10.30 -17.32
N HIS A 229 1.82 -11.59 -17.62
CA HIS A 229 1.01 -12.63 -16.99
C HIS A 229 1.91 -13.67 -16.29
N ALA A 230 1.31 -14.53 -15.46
CA ALA A 230 2.03 -15.61 -14.79
C ALA A 230 2.76 -16.56 -15.77
N TYR A 231 2.38 -16.54 -17.05
CA TYR A 231 2.92 -17.39 -18.11
C TYR A 231 3.76 -16.63 -19.15
N GLY A 232 4.08 -15.38 -18.93
CA GLY A 232 4.81 -14.52 -19.87
C GLY A 232 3.91 -13.46 -20.50
N ILE A 233 4.31 -12.97 -21.69
CA ILE A 233 3.62 -11.88 -22.39
C ILE A 233 2.85 -12.32 -23.64
N ASP A 234 2.97 -13.61 -24.04
CA ASP A 234 2.40 -14.06 -25.30
C ASP A 234 0.93 -14.44 -25.16
N ASP A 235 0.13 -14.02 -26.11
CA ASP A 235 -1.17 -14.62 -26.41
C ASP A 235 -0.97 -15.78 -27.39
N ILE A 236 -1.43 -16.98 -26.99
CA ILE A 236 -1.25 -18.21 -27.75
C ILE A 236 -2.60 -18.74 -28.22
N ALA A 237 -2.78 -18.86 -29.52
CA ALA A 237 -3.97 -19.44 -30.12
C ALA A 237 -3.64 -20.71 -30.92
N PHE A 238 -4.38 -21.78 -30.61
CA PHE A 238 -4.39 -22.98 -31.44
C PHE A 238 -5.45 -22.84 -32.52
N LEU A 239 -5.02 -22.90 -33.75
CA LEU A 239 -5.87 -22.75 -34.92
C LEU A 239 -5.95 -24.07 -35.68
N LEU A 240 -7.11 -24.39 -36.23
CA LEU A 240 -7.38 -25.59 -36.99
C LEU A 240 -7.93 -25.24 -38.39
N ASP A 241 -7.34 -25.82 -39.42
CA ASP A 241 -7.96 -26.00 -40.72
C ASP A 241 -8.35 -27.49 -40.85
N ALA A 242 -9.64 -27.80 -40.70
CA ALA A 242 -10.13 -29.18 -40.66
C ALA A 242 -10.09 -29.90 -42.03
N ASN A 243 -10.14 -29.16 -43.15
CA ASN A 243 -10.44 -29.71 -44.48
C ASN A 243 -9.47 -29.22 -45.58
N LYS A 244 -8.27 -28.82 -45.27
CA LYS A 244 -7.30 -28.20 -46.21
C LYS A 244 -7.85 -27.03 -47.01
N SER A 245 -8.71 -26.22 -46.35
CA SER A 245 -9.35 -25.08 -46.98
C SER A 245 -8.47 -23.84 -47.05
N GLY A 246 -7.36 -23.83 -46.35
CA GLY A 246 -6.51 -22.65 -46.12
C GLY A 246 -7.06 -21.67 -45.09
N LYS A 247 -8.22 -21.96 -44.49
CA LYS A 247 -8.85 -21.10 -43.47
C LYS A 247 -8.64 -21.71 -42.09
N TYR A 248 -7.85 -21.01 -41.30
CA TYR A 248 -7.57 -21.39 -39.91
C TYR A 248 -8.53 -20.68 -38.96
N LEU A 249 -9.23 -21.46 -38.13
CA LEU A 249 -10.12 -20.97 -37.10
C LEU A 249 -9.69 -21.50 -35.73
N PRO A 250 -10.00 -20.79 -34.61
CA PRO A 250 -9.76 -21.32 -33.28
C PRO A 250 -10.29 -22.76 -33.15
N VAL A 251 -9.47 -23.68 -32.61
CA VAL A 251 -9.78 -25.11 -32.51
C VAL A 251 -11.18 -25.36 -31.90
N GLN A 252 -11.54 -24.60 -30.88
CA GLN A 252 -12.85 -24.67 -30.18
C GLN A 252 -14.05 -24.37 -31.08
N LYS A 253 -13.86 -23.61 -32.17
CA LYS A 253 -14.93 -23.26 -33.13
C LYS A 253 -14.94 -24.12 -34.37
N ALA A 254 -13.80 -24.75 -34.70
CA ALA A 254 -13.61 -25.48 -35.95
C ALA A 254 -13.78 -26.99 -35.80
N ALA A 255 -13.53 -27.58 -34.64
CA ALA A 255 -13.57 -29.01 -34.37
C ALA A 255 -14.94 -29.47 -33.83
N SER A 256 -15.40 -30.64 -34.26
CA SER A 256 -16.47 -31.37 -33.59
C SER A 256 -16.00 -32.00 -32.29
N GLY A 257 -16.93 -32.50 -31.42
CA GLY A 257 -16.57 -33.10 -30.14
C GLY A 257 -15.53 -34.24 -30.27
N GLY A 258 -15.76 -35.19 -31.17
CA GLY A 258 -14.82 -36.28 -31.40
C GLY A 258 -13.48 -35.82 -31.99
N GLU A 259 -13.47 -34.81 -32.88
CA GLU A 259 -12.23 -34.22 -33.43
C GLU A 259 -11.44 -33.50 -32.35
N LEU A 260 -12.13 -32.75 -31.49
CA LEU A 260 -11.49 -32.04 -30.35
C LEU A 260 -10.85 -33.04 -29.38
N SER A 261 -11.55 -34.14 -29.07
CA SER A 261 -11.02 -35.21 -28.20
C SER A 261 -9.74 -35.87 -28.82
N ARG A 262 -9.72 -36.09 -30.14
CA ARG A 262 -8.53 -36.61 -30.84
C ARG A 262 -7.37 -35.62 -30.88
N ILE A 263 -7.65 -34.34 -31.14
CA ILE A 263 -6.62 -33.29 -31.07
C ILE A 263 -6.03 -33.22 -29.65
N MET A 264 -6.88 -33.26 -28.62
CA MET A 264 -6.40 -33.31 -27.24
C MET A 264 -5.60 -34.56 -26.92
N LEU A 265 -5.97 -35.74 -27.48
CA LEU A 265 -5.19 -36.96 -27.33
C LEU A 265 -3.79 -36.80 -27.95
N CYS A 266 -3.68 -36.24 -29.16
CA CYS A 266 -2.38 -35.99 -29.81
C CYS A 266 -1.50 -35.04 -28.98
N ILE A 267 -2.06 -33.93 -28.47
CA ILE A 267 -1.34 -33.01 -27.61
C ILE A 267 -0.89 -33.71 -26.31
N LYS A 268 -1.78 -34.45 -25.65
CA LYS A 268 -1.46 -35.17 -24.41
C LYS A 268 -0.41 -36.26 -24.62
N THR A 269 -0.41 -36.94 -25.77
CA THR A 269 0.63 -37.92 -26.11
C THR A 269 2.02 -37.25 -26.17
N LEU A 270 2.13 -36.06 -26.76
CA LEU A 270 3.40 -35.34 -26.87
C LEU A 270 3.87 -34.73 -25.55
N THR A 271 2.95 -34.45 -24.66
CA THR A 271 3.24 -33.77 -23.38
C THR A 271 3.15 -34.67 -22.15
N ALA A 272 2.87 -36.00 -22.35
CA ALA A 272 2.61 -36.94 -21.26
C ALA A 272 3.74 -37.01 -20.23
N GLN A 273 4.99 -36.98 -20.66
CA GLN A 273 6.15 -37.03 -19.78
C GLN A 273 6.37 -35.75 -18.97
N ALA A 274 5.92 -34.60 -19.50
CA ALA A 274 6.15 -33.28 -18.89
C ALA A 274 5.02 -32.85 -17.94
N LEU A 275 3.83 -33.45 -18.04
CA LEU A 275 2.64 -33.06 -17.30
C LEU A 275 2.28 -34.14 -16.26
N ALA A 276 2.42 -33.84 -14.99
CA ALA A 276 2.03 -34.72 -13.87
C ALA A 276 0.50 -34.68 -13.62
N LEU A 277 -0.31 -35.18 -14.57
CA LEU A 277 -1.76 -35.27 -14.42
C LEU A 277 -2.13 -36.64 -13.85
N PRO A 278 -2.89 -36.74 -12.75
CA PRO A 278 -3.17 -38.02 -12.10
C PRO A 278 -4.09 -38.92 -12.95
N THR A 279 -5.11 -38.34 -13.59
CA THR A 279 -6.12 -39.07 -14.36
C THR A 279 -6.55 -38.27 -15.58
N LEU A 280 -6.67 -38.92 -16.72
CA LEU A 280 -7.22 -38.40 -17.97
C LEU A 280 -8.45 -39.20 -18.36
N ILE A 281 -9.55 -38.52 -18.68
CA ILE A 281 -10.80 -39.11 -19.12
C ILE A 281 -11.02 -38.68 -20.57
N PHE A 282 -11.14 -39.68 -21.47
CA PHE A 282 -11.47 -39.48 -22.87
C PHE A 282 -12.87 -40.01 -23.15
N ASP A 283 -13.75 -39.12 -23.58
CA ASP A 283 -15.09 -39.46 -24.04
C ASP A 283 -15.21 -39.14 -25.53
N GLU A 284 -15.92 -39.97 -26.26
CA GLU A 284 -16.18 -39.84 -27.71
C GLU A 284 -14.92 -39.71 -28.59
N VAL A 285 -13.74 -40.13 -28.13
CA VAL A 285 -12.47 -40.00 -28.89
C VAL A 285 -12.48 -40.82 -30.17
N ASP A 286 -13.26 -41.88 -30.20
CA ASP A 286 -13.41 -42.84 -31.34
C ASP A 286 -14.66 -42.56 -32.20
N THR A 287 -15.40 -41.48 -31.95
CA THR A 287 -16.57 -41.09 -32.75
C THR A 287 -16.18 -40.72 -34.17
N GLY A 288 -16.85 -41.34 -35.14
CA GLY A 288 -16.63 -41.11 -36.57
C GLY A 288 -15.39 -41.74 -37.18
N ILE A 289 -14.72 -42.63 -36.46
CA ILE A 289 -13.57 -43.40 -36.97
C ILE A 289 -13.81 -44.88 -36.81
N SER A 290 -13.09 -45.67 -37.62
CA SER A 290 -13.10 -47.13 -37.57
C SER A 290 -11.81 -47.72 -38.15
N GLY A 291 -11.63 -49.02 -38.10
CA GLY A 291 -10.50 -49.72 -38.68
C GLY A 291 -9.14 -49.23 -38.15
N GLU A 292 -8.24 -48.86 -39.04
CA GLU A 292 -6.87 -48.49 -38.69
C GLU A 292 -6.80 -47.19 -37.83
N ALA A 293 -7.65 -46.19 -38.11
CA ALA A 293 -7.69 -44.98 -37.32
C ALA A 293 -8.08 -45.26 -35.85
N ALA A 294 -9.08 -46.11 -35.61
CA ALA A 294 -9.47 -46.50 -34.26
C ALA A 294 -8.34 -47.32 -33.56
N ARG A 295 -7.63 -48.16 -34.32
CA ARG A 295 -6.45 -48.88 -33.79
C ARG A 295 -5.36 -47.93 -33.33
N GLN A 296 -5.03 -46.91 -34.13
CA GLN A 296 -4.03 -45.88 -33.77
C GLN A 296 -4.45 -45.06 -32.54
N VAL A 297 -5.72 -44.71 -32.42
CA VAL A 297 -6.25 -44.06 -31.19
C VAL A 297 -6.02 -44.96 -29.97
N GLY A 298 -6.29 -46.28 -30.08
CA GLY A 298 -6.02 -47.25 -29.00
C GLY A 298 -4.55 -47.31 -28.61
N ILE A 299 -3.63 -47.28 -29.60
CA ILE A 299 -2.17 -47.25 -29.37
C ILE A 299 -1.76 -45.97 -28.65
N LEU A 300 -2.24 -44.80 -29.09
CA LEU A 300 -1.91 -43.54 -28.43
C LEU A 300 -2.45 -43.46 -27.00
N LEU A 301 -3.70 -43.91 -26.76
CA LEU A 301 -4.25 -44.02 -25.40
C LEU A 301 -3.38 -44.90 -24.51
N ARG A 302 -2.88 -45.97 -25.03
CA ARG A 302 -1.98 -46.90 -24.33
C ARG A 302 -0.66 -46.21 -23.97
N SER A 303 -0.04 -45.48 -24.90
CA SER A 303 1.22 -44.78 -24.66
C SER A 303 1.04 -43.66 -23.60
N VAL A 304 -0.10 -42.99 -23.57
CA VAL A 304 -0.43 -41.99 -22.51
C VAL A 304 -0.64 -42.71 -21.17
N ALA A 305 -1.19 -43.94 -21.17
CA ALA A 305 -1.44 -44.70 -19.95
C ALA A 305 -0.14 -45.22 -19.28
N ASP A 306 1.02 -45.16 -19.95
CA ASP A 306 2.31 -45.44 -19.33
C ASP A 306 2.71 -44.37 -18.28
N PHE A 307 2.17 -43.15 -18.39
CA PHE A 307 2.47 -42.02 -17.53
C PHE A 307 1.29 -41.56 -16.65
N HIS A 308 0.05 -41.89 -17.06
CA HIS A 308 -1.17 -41.41 -16.43
C HIS A 308 -2.20 -42.52 -16.24
N GLN A 309 -3.11 -42.38 -15.30
CA GLN A 309 -4.33 -43.20 -15.33
C GLN A 309 -5.23 -42.68 -16.46
N VAL A 310 -5.56 -43.57 -17.42
CA VAL A 310 -6.43 -43.23 -18.56
C VAL A 310 -7.75 -43.99 -18.44
N LEU A 311 -8.85 -43.25 -18.46
CA LEU A 311 -10.22 -43.79 -18.59
C LEU A 311 -10.75 -43.40 -19.98
N CYS A 312 -11.13 -44.39 -20.77
CA CYS A 312 -11.72 -44.14 -22.08
C CYS A 312 -13.09 -44.78 -22.20
N ILE A 313 -14.09 -44.01 -22.64
CA ILE A 313 -15.41 -44.52 -23.00
C ILE A 313 -15.40 -44.78 -24.50
N THR A 314 -15.61 -46.03 -24.90
CA THR A 314 -15.45 -46.47 -26.30
C THR A 314 -16.50 -47.49 -26.70
N HIS A 315 -16.88 -47.46 -27.98
CA HIS A 315 -17.68 -48.48 -28.64
C HIS A 315 -16.89 -49.19 -29.75
N GLN A 316 -15.60 -48.87 -29.93
CA GLN A 316 -14.74 -49.44 -30.94
C GLN A 316 -13.94 -50.63 -30.38
N PRO A 317 -14.01 -51.82 -30.98
CA PRO A 317 -13.29 -53.00 -30.52
C PRO A 317 -11.74 -52.81 -30.56
N GLN A 318 -11.24 -52.00 -31.53
CA GLN A 318 -9.82 -51.68 -31.66
C GLN A 318 -9.29 -50.87 -30.49
N VAL A 319 -10.11 -49.99 -29.91
CA VAL A 319 -9.76 -49.20 -28.74
C VAL A 319 -9.93 -50.02 -27.46
N ALA A 320 -11.08 -50.71 -27.31
CA ALA A 320 -11.37 -51.52 -26.15
C ALA A 320 -10.33 -52.66 -25.96
N GLY A 321 -9.86 -53.29 -27.04
CA GLY A 321 -8.84 -54.33 -27.00
C GLY A 321 -7.49 -53.89 -26.45
N LYS A 322 -7.15 -52.59 -26.50
CA LYS A 322 -5.89 -52.03 -25.94
C LYS A 322 -5.98 -51.67 -24.45
N GLY A 323 -7.17 -51.77 -23.85
CA GLY A 323 -7.37 -51.50 -22.42
C GLY A 323 -6.74 -52.57 -21.53
N THR A 324 -6.06 -52.16 -20.44
CA THR A 324 -5.54 -53.09 -19.42
C THR A 324 -6.62 -53.62 -18.49
N ARG A 325 -7.68 -52.83 -18.31
CA ARG A 325 -8.88 -53.18 -17.53
C ARG A 325 -10.09 -52.79 -18.34
N HIS A 326 -11.07 -53.70 -18.44
CA HIS A 326 -12.30 -53.49 -19.19
C HIS A 326 -13.48 -53.43 -18.21
N LEU A 327 -14.10 -52.26 -18.10
CA LEU A 327 -15.33 -52.05 -17.38
C LEU A 327 -16.51 -52.14 -18.32
N TYR A 328 -17.29 -53.21 -18.23
CA TYR A 328 -18.45 -53.47 -19.07
C TYR A 328 -19.68 -52.80 -18.47
N VAL A 329 -20.32 -51.91 -19.23
CA VAL A 329 -21.52 -51.16 -18.82
C VAL A 329 -22.71 -51.82 -19.46
N PHE A 330 -23.71 -52.19 -18.65
CA PHE A 330 -24.93 -52.84 -19.12
C PHE A 330 -26.15 -52.42 -18.32
N LYS A 331 -27.31 -52.59 -18.92
CA LYS A 331 -28.60 -52.29 -18.30
C LYS A 331 -29.27 -53.58 -17.84
N THR A 332 -29.83 -53.59 -16.63
CA THR A 332 -30.63 -54.67 -16.06
C THR A 332 -32.01 -54.15 -15.68
N GLU A 333 -32.99 -54.96 -15.91
CA GLU A 333 -34.37 -54.67 -15.44
C GLU A 333 -34.49 -55.20 -14.02
N GLY A 334 -34.74 -54.31 -13.07
CA GLY A 334 -34.95 -54.61 -11.66
C GLY A 334 -36.43 -54.96 -11.35
N LEU A 335 -36.69 -55.35 -10.10
CA LEU A 335 -38.03 -55.58 -9.59
C LEU A 335 -38.94 -54.35 -9.80
N GLY A 336 -40.05 -54.54 -10.56
CA GLY A 336 -40.99 -53.47 -10.89
C GLY A 336 -40.75 -52.72 -12.21
N GLY A 337 -39.94 -53.30 -13.15
CA GLY A 337 -39.70 -52.75 -14.51
C GLY A 337 -38.75 -51.55 -14.54
N LYS A 338 -38.05 -51.22 -13.43
CA LYS A 338 -37.08 -50.17 -13.38
C LYS A 338 -35.75 -50.57 -13.98
N ILE A 339 -35.32 -49.89 -15.07
CA ILE A 339 -34.03 -50.11 -15.70
C ILE A 339 -32.92 -49.46 -14.88
N THR A 340 -31.92 -50.25 -14.50
CA THR A 340 -30.72 -49.78 -13.80
C THR A 340 -29.48 -50.05 -14.61
N THR A 341 -28.53 -49.10 -14.64
CA THR A 341 -27.22 -49.28 -15.27
C THR A 341 -26.27 -49.90 -14.27
N GLN A 342 -25.59 -50.93 -14.67
CA GLN A 342 -24.56 -51.61 -13.86
C GLN A 342 -23.20 -51.61 -14.56
N ILE A 343 -22.14 -51.75 -13.78
CA ILE A 343 -20.76 -51.82 -14.27
C ILE A 343 -20.11 -53.10 -13.71
N LYS A 344 -19.49 -53.86 -14.58
CA LYS A 344 -18.75 -55.09 -14.24
C LYS A 344 -17.31 -55.00 -14.72
N LEU A 345 -16.34 -55.25 -13.85
CA LEU A 345 -14.95 -55.44 -14.25
C LEU A 345 -14.83 -56.85 -14.85
N LEU A 346 -14.37 -56.93 -16.11
CA LEU A 346 -14.21 -58.20 -16.83
C LEU A 346 -12.83 -58.81 -16.50
N ASN A 347 -12.77 -60.14 -16.46
CA ASN A 347 -11.54 -60.91 -16.50
C ASN A 347 -11.01 -61.01 -17.95
N ASP A 348 -9.81 -61.57 -18.16
CA ASP A 348 -9.17 -61.63 -19.48
C ASP A 348 -9.99 -62.38 -20.50
N GLN A 349 -10.67 -63.50 -20.14
CA GLN A 349 -11.51 -64.23 -21.01
C GLN A 349 -12.79 -63.48 -21.37
N GLU A 350 -13.44 -62.89 -20.39
CA GLU A 350 -14.62 -62.07 -20.59
C GLU A 350 -14.31 -60.82 -21.41
N HIS A 351 -13.08 -60.25 -21.27
CA HIS A 351 -12.61 -59.11 -22.07
C HIS A 351 -12.55 -59.48 -23.56
N ILE A 352 -11.87 -60.58 -23.88
CA ILE A 352 -11.80 -61.08 -25.28
C ILE A 352 -13.20 -61.31 -25.84
N GLU A 353 -14.08 -61.99 -25.09
CA GLU A 353 -15.47 -62.20 -25.48
C GLU A 353 -16.26 -60.92 -25.70
N ALA A 354 -16.12 -59.94 -24.82
CA ALA A 354 -16.76 -58.62 -24.97
C ALA A 354 -16.28 -57.91 -26.24
N VAL A 355 -14.96 -57.89 -26.50
CA VAL A 355 -14.40 -57.32 -27.73
C VAL A 355 -14.89 -58.09 -28.97
N ALA A 356 -15.00 -59.42 -28.92
CA ALA A 356 -15.53 -60.21 -30.01
C ALA A 356 -17.01 -59.92 -30.30
N ARG A 357 -17.83 -59.70 -29.25
CA ARG A 357 -19.21 -59.25 -29.40
C ARG A 357 -19.33 -57.88 -30.06
N MET A 358 -18.41 -56.97 -29.77
CA MET A 358 -18.34 -55.66 -30.45
C MET A 358 -18.05 -55.81 -31.95
N ILE A 359 -17.36 -56.87 -32.38
CA ILE A 359 -17.00 -57.10 -33.78
C ILE A 359 -18.18 -57.72 -34.54
N SER A 360 -18.83 -58.77 -34.00
CA SER A 360 -19.81 -59.57 -34.76
C SER A 360 -21.18 -59.75 -34.15
N GLY A 361 -21.43 -59.12 -33.01
CA GLY A 361 -22.68 -59.26 -32.23
C GLY A 361 -22.67 -60.45 -31.27
N ASP A 362 -23.81 -60.80 -30.68
CA ASP A 362 -23.99 -61.86 -29.70
C ASP A 362 -24.87 -62.99 -30.24
N PRO A 363 -24.42 -64.26 -30.29
CA PRO A 363 -23.09 -64.71 -29.86
C PRO A 363 -21.98 -64.42 -30.89
N PRO A 364 -20.71 -64.20 -30.42
CA PRO A 364 -19.60 -63.90 -31.32
C PRO A 364 -19.21 -65.10 -32.17
N SER A 365 -18.82 -64.87 -33.44
CA SER A 365 -18.31 -65.88 -34.33
C SER A 365 -16.90 -66.37 -33.96
N ALA A 366 -16.48 -67.57 -34.40
CA ALA A 366 -15.12 -68.01 -34.14
C ALA A 366 -14.05 -67.10 -34.73
N ALA A 367 -14.28 -66.50 -35.90
CA ALA A 367 -13.39 -65.53 -36.53
C ALA A 367 -13.31 -64.23 -35.73
N ALA A 368 -14.43 -63.78 -35.16
CA ALA A 368 -14.43 -62.61 -34.27
C ALA A 368 -13.67 -62.84 -32.96
N MET A 369 -13.76 -64.02 -32.40
CA MET A 369 -12.97 -64.45 -31.24
C MET A 369 -11.45 -64.43 -31.51
N GLU A 370 -11.03 -64.88 -32.68
CA GLU A 370 -9.62 -64.83 -33.07
C GLU A 370 -9.12 -63.42 -33.28
N ASN A 371 -9.88 -62.59 -33.98
CA ASN A 371 -9.58 -61.15 -34.16
C ASN A 371 -9.56 -60.38 -32.81
N ALA A 372 -10.50 -60.71 -31.92
CA ALA A 372 -10.48 -60.07 -30.57
C ALA A 372 -9.23 -60.45 -29.78
N ARG A 373 -8.72 -61.68 -29.88
CA ARG A 373 -7.44 -62.04 -29.25
C ARG A 373 -6.29 -61.27 -29.84
N GLU A 374 -6.24 -61.06 -31.15
CA GLU A 374 -5.21 -60.31 -31.85
C GLU A 374 -5.25 -58.82 -31.42
N LEU A 375 -6.44 -58.18 -31.36
CA LEU A 375 -6.62 -56.81 -30.89
C LEU A 375 -6.22 -56.64 -29.43
N SER A 376 -6.47 -57.66 -28.60
CA SER A 376 -6.14 -57.67 -27.17
C SER A 376 -4.70 -58.08 -26.86
N SER A 377 -3.95 -58.53 -27.89
CA SER A 377 -2.52 -58.77 -27.71
C SER A 377 -1.76 -57.52 -27.36
N ARG A 378 -1.00 -57.61 -26.25
CA ARG A 378 -0.23 -56.48 -25.68
C ARG A 378 0.93 -56.08 -26.55
#